data_8890cbd425f57505839ee6c22890dc71
#
_entry.id   8890cbd425f57505839ee6c22890dc71
#
_cell.length_a   1.000
_cell.length_b   1.000
_cell.length_c   1.000
_cell.angle_alpha   90.00
_cell.angle_beta   90.00
_cell.angle_gamma   90.00
#
_symmetry.space_group_name_H-M   'P 1'
#
loop_
_entity.id
_entity.type
_entity.pdbx_description
1 polymer ?
#
loop_
_entity_poly.entity_id
_entity_poly.type
_entity_poly.pdbx_seq_one_letter_code
_entity_poly.pdbx_strand_id
1 'polypeptide(L)'
;MTNSQQQKYNNPVSATLTGIRDLFRKQIPAGTLNPTDRLDGKTVLVDGASSGLGFAVATGLARRGAKVIMACRSGIPEKGEKVKKLSGNTDIHMLHVDFSDIGSIGELVKQIKVKYAPLDILVCNAGIVPKQSRKTKQGLEEMFMVNYFSKFIFLNLLLENQCFNEVDPPRIIFVASESHRNPEKFQWDEFGKYKEYQIGKSIELYGYYKLLLTTFSCELSRRLNPNGETRYSVFSLCPGPVNSNIAREAPKIFIPVLKLVFGIFFKSPSKAAIPVVYLAASHDFDGKPFDYLFLMSRKTVDEKASDPENGRQLWKLSEALQERLQTV
;
A
#
# COMPACT_ATOMS: atom_id res chain seq x y z
N MET A 1 8.70 26.31 -11.85
CA MET A 1 9.72 25.63 -11.01
C MET A 1 10.96 25.36 -11.85
N THR A 2 12.14 25.68 -11.37
CA THR A 2 13.37 25.79 -12.15
C THR A 2 13.95 24.44 -12.55
N ASN A 3 14.56 24.35 -13.75
CA ASN A 3 15.28 23.20 -14.35
C ASN A 3 16.26 22.44 -13.43
N SER A 4 16.57 22.95 -12.25
CA SER A 4 17.50 22.35 -11.29
C SER A 4 16.90 21.19 -10.46
N GLN A 5 15.59 21.01 -10.43
CA GLN A 5 14.95 19.91 -9.72
C GLN A 5 14.81 18.64 -10.58
N GLN A 6 14.69 18.76 -11.91
CA GLN A 6 14.58 17.62 -12.83
C GLN A 6 15.89 16.81 -12.99
N GLN A 7 17.05 17.44 -12.81
CA GLN A 7 18.35 16.75 -12.93
C GLN A 7 18.72 15.82 -11.76
N LYS A 8 17.97 15.83 -10.65
CA LYS A 8 18.33 15.09 -9.42
C LYS A 8 17.97 13.60 -9.41
N TYR A 9 17.18 13.12 -10.37
CA TYR A 9 16.66 11.73 -10.35
C TYR A 9 17.17 10.85 -11.50
N ASN A 10 18.09 11.34 -12.32
CA ASN A 10 18.55 10.67 -13.55
C ASN A 10 19.48 9.44 -13.33
N ASN A 11 19.68 8.98 -12.10
CA ASN A 11 20.50 7.80 -11.82
C ASN A 11 19.92 7.07 -10.59
N PRO A 12 19.75 5.73 -10.60
CA PRO A 12 19.25 4.96 -9.45
C PRO A 12 20.01 5.23 -8.14
N VAL A 13 21.32 5.52 -8.25
CA VAL A 13 22.16 5.88 -7.10
C VAL A 13 21.82 7.27 -6.59
N SER A 14 21.56 8.24 -7.47
CA SER A 14 21.19 9.61 -7.08
C SER A 14 19.80 9.67 -6.47
N ALA A 15 18.85 8.86 -6.95
CA ALA A 15 17.53 8.72 -6.38
C ALA A 15 17.57 8.13 -4.96
N THR A 16 18.40 7.12 -4.75
CA THR A 16 18.65 6.54 -3.41
C THR A 16 19.29 7.56 -2.48
N LEU A 17 20.29 8.31 -2.95
CA LEU A 17 20.95 9.37 -2.18
C LEU A 17 19.99 10.53 -1.87
N THR A 18 19.10 10.87 -2.78
CA THR A 18 18.07 11.91 -2.56
C THR A 18 17.05 11.44 -1.52
N GLY A 19 16.61 10.17 -1.59
CA GLY A 19 15.75 9.56 -0.57
C GLY A 19 16.41 9.53 0.81
N ILE A 20 17.70 9.21 0.87
CA ILE A 20 18.51 9.27 2.11
C ILE A 20 18.63 10.72 2.60
N ARG A 21 18.91 11.67 1.72
CA ARG A 21 18.99 13.10 2.07
C ARG A 21 17.66 13.64 2.59
N ASP A 22 16.54 13.21 2.03
CA ASP A 22 15.22 13.60 2.51
C ASP A 22 14.91 13.03 3.90
N LEU A 23 15.50 11.88 4.27
CA LEU A 23 15.44 11.35 5.64
C LEU A 23 16.13 12.25 6.67
N PHE A 24 17.17 12.99 6.25
CA PHE A 24 17.91 13.92 7.12
C PHE A 24 17.34 15.35 7.15
N ARG A 25 16.41 15.68 6.25
CA ARG A 25 15.70 16.95 6.35
C ARG A 25 14.80 16.96 7.56
N LYS A 26 14.78 18.09 8.29
CA LYS A 26 13.87 18.30 9.41
C LYS A 26 12.43 18.13 8.90
N GLN A 27 11.82 17.02 9.26
CA GLN A 27 10.44 16.72 8.93
C GLN A 27 9.52 17.50 9.87
N ILE A 28 8.56 18.24 9.32
CA ILE A 28 7.49 18.85 10.12
C ILE A 28 6.35 17.83 10.14
N PRO A 29 6.06 17.21 11.30
CA PRO A 29 4.98 16.26 11.40
C PRO A 29 3.64 16.89 11.00
N ALA A 30 2.82 16.17 10.27
CA ALA A 30 1.45 16.57 9.92
C ALA A 30 0.55 16.68 11.17
N GLY A 31 0.94 16.02 12.23
CA GLY A 31 0.27 15.98 13.53
C GLY A 31 0.81 14.84 14.39
N THR A 32 0.11 14.52 15.45
CA THR A 32 0.45 13.45 16.38
C THR A 32 -0.76 12.54 16.60
N LEU A 33 -0.50 11.26 16.77
CA LEU A 33 -1.52 10.28 17.10
C LEU A 33 -1.88 10.38 18.58
N ASN A 34 -3.08 10.87 18.89
CA ASN A 34 -3.54 11.09 20.24
C ASN A 34 -4.09 9.82 20.91
N PRO A 35 -4.08 9.69 22.23
CA PRO A 35 -4.75 8.60 22.94
C PRO A 35 -6.26 8.52 22.65
N THR A 36 -6.88 9.66 22.36
CA THR A 36 -8.31 9.81 22.02
C THR A 36 -8.67 9.41 20.61
N ASP A 37 -7.67 9.24 19.71
CA ASP A 37 -7.89 8.74 18.33
C ASP A 37 -8.21 7.24 18.39
N ARG A 38 -9.45 6.91 18.80
CA ARG A 38 -9.96 5.54 18.99
C ARG A 38 -10.67 5.05 17.74
N LEU A 39 -10.78 3.72 17.63
CA LEU A 39 -11.46 3.01 16.54
C LEU A 39 -12.48 2.01 17.08
N ASP A 40 -13.04 2.27 18.26
CA ASP A 40 -14.07 1.42 18.85
C ASP A 40 -15.30 1.36 17.93
N GLY A 41 -15.79 0.17 17.65
CA GLY A 41 -16.89 -0.08 16.72
C GLY A 41 -16.51 -0.02 15.24
N LYS A 42 -15.28 0.35 14.87
CA LYS A 42 -14.83 0.39 13.48
C LYS A 42 -14.26 -0.95 13.01
N THR A 43 -14.65 -1.36 11.82
CA THR A 43 -14.15 -2.58 11.14
C THR A 43 -13.02 -2.21 10.18
N VAL A 44 -11.84 -2.77 10.42
CA VAL A 44 -10.61 -2.47 9.66
C VAL A 44 -10.06 -3.72 9.00
N LEU A 45 -9.80 -3.65 7.70
CA LEU A 45 -9.08 -4.70 6.99
C LEU A 45 -7.65 -4.26 6.68
N VAL A 46 -6.69 -5.13 7.00
CA VAL A 46 -5.26 -4.93 6.68
C VAL A 46 -4.77 -6.09 5.84
N ASP A 47 -4.37 -5.84 4.61
CA ASP A 47 -3.76 -6.85 3.76
C ASP A 47 -2.26 -7.03 4.05
N GLY A 48 -1.73 -8.25 3.80
CA GLY A 48 -0.34 -8.57 4.09
C GLY A 48 0.02 -8.47 5.58
N ALA A 49 -0.94 -8.69 6.49
CA ALA A 49 -0.81 -8.44 7.91
C ALA A 49 -0.08 -9.53 8.72
N SER A 50 0.41 -10.62 8.10
CA SER A 50 1.07 -11.71 8.84
C SER A 50 2.50 -11.41 9.30
N SER A 51 3.13 -10.35 8.78
CA SER A 51 4.52 -10.01 9.12
C SER A 51 4.84 -8.53 8.89
N GLY A 52 6.01 -8.09 9.35
CA GLY A 52 6.58 -6.78 9.05
C GLY A 52 5.65 -5.61 9.40
N LEU A 53 5.52 -4.69 8.44
CA LEU A 53 4.72 -3.48 8.61
C LEU A 53 3.24 -3.80 8.83
N GLY A 54 2.64 -4.66 8.00
CA GLY A 54 1.22 -4.99 8.10
C GLY A 54 0.83 -5.61 9.45
N PHE A 55 1.70 -6.47 10.01
CA PHE A 55 1.50 -7.01 11.37
C PHE A 55 1.55 -5.92 12.45
N ALA A 56 2.48 -4.98 12.33
CA ALA A 56 2.58 -3.87 13.28
C ALA A 56 1.41 -2.90 13.15
N VAL A 57 0.93 -2.65 11.93
CA VAL A 57 -0.28 -1.85 11.65
C VAL A 57 -1.50 -2.51 12.28
N ALA A 58 -1.74 -3.80 12.00
CA ALA A 58 -2.85 -4.56 12.59
C ALA A 58 -2.82 -4.49 14.14
N THR A 59 -1.64 -4.67 14.73
CA THR A 59 -1.47 -4.54 16.20
C THR A 59 -1.77 -3.13 16.69
N GLY A 60 -1.34 -2.09 15.97
CA GLY A 60 -1.58 -0.69 16.33
C GLY A 60 -3.06 -0.31 16.27
N LEU A 61 -3.78 -0.77 15.23
CA LEU A 61 -5.22 -0.54 15.07
C LEU A 61 -6.04 -1.32 16.11
N ALA A 62 -5.65 -2.57 16.40
CA ALA A 62 -6.25 -3.38 17.44
C ALA A 62 -6.14 -2.72 18.83
N ARG A 63 -4.99 -2.14 19.18
CA ARG A 63 -4.82 -1.38 20.44
C ARG A 63 -5.73 -0.17 20.56
N ARG A 64 -6.24 0.34 19.44
CA ARG A 64 -7.19 1.46 19.38
C ARG A 64 -8.64 1.02 19.40
N GLY A 65 -8.91 -0.27 19.61
CA GLY A 65 -10.26 -0.80 19.77
C GLY A 65 -10.91 -1.30 18.46
N ALA A 66 -10.23 -1.24 17.33
CA ALA A 66 -10.79 -1.70 16.05
C ALA A 66 -11.07 -3.22 16.04
N LYS A 67 -12.17 -3.65 15.41
CA LYS A 67 -12.29 -4.98 14.85
C LYS A 67 -11.32 -5.10 13.68
N VAL A 68 -10.32 -5.98 13.77
CA VAL A 68 -9.27 -6.09 12.75
C VAL A 68 -9.38 -7.40 11.98
N ILE A 69 -9.49 -7.28 10.67
CA ILE A 69 -9.44 -8.39 9.71
C ILE A 69 -8.05 -8.38 9.09
N MET A 70 -7.28 -9.42 9.33
CA MET A 70 -5.94 -9.64 8.78
C MET A 70 -6.03 -10.53 7.55
N ALA A 71 -5.94 -9.97 6.35
CA ALA A 71 -5.94 -10.72 5.10
C ALA A 71 -4.50 -11.14 4.75
N CYS A 72 -4.22 -12.45 4.75
CA CYS A 72 -2.86 -12.99 4.69
C CYS A 72 -2.79 -14.28 3.89
N ARG A 73 -1.62 -14.54 3.26
CA ARG A 73 -1.35 -15.81 2.59
C ARG A 73 -0.95 -16.95 3.55
N SER A 74 -0.43 -16.60 4.72
CA SER A 74 0.10 -17.59 5.68
C SER A 74 0.10 -17.07 7.11
N GLY A 75 0.39 -17.94 8.06
CA GLY A 75 0.45 -17.59 9.49
C GLY A 75 -0.93 -17.52 10.15
N ILE A 76 -1.89 -18.26 9.63
CA ILE A 76 -3.27 -18.35 10.11
C ILE A 76 -3.39 -19.66 10.93
N PRO A 77 -3.89 -19.61 12.18
CA PRO A 77 -4.36 -18.45 12.95
C PRO A 77 -3.28 -17.77 13.81
N GLU A 78 -2.05 -18.28 13.87
CA GLU A 78 -1.02 -17.96 14.89
C GLU A 78 -0.69 -16.48 14.96
N LYS A 79 -0.72 -15.76 13.81
CA LYS A 79 -0.43 -14.32 13.77
C LYS A 79 -1.58 -13.50 14.35
N GLY A 80 -2.82 -13.94 14.16
CA GLY A 80 -3.98 -13.33 14.80
C GLY A 80 -3.93 -13.45 16.32
N GLU A 81 -3.64 -14.65 16.83
CA GLU A 81 -3.48 -14.89 18.26
C GLU A 81 -2.35 -14.04 18.87
N LYS A 82 -1.26 -13.85 18.11
CA LYS A 82 -0.19 -12.96 18.53
C LYS A 82 -0.63 -11.50 18.59
N VAL A 83 -1.44 -11.03 17.64
CA VAL A 83 -2.00 -9.66 17.67
C VAL A 83 -2.94 -9.50 18.86
N LYS A 84 -3.84 -10.48 19.14
CA LYS A 84 -4.71 -10.46 20.33
C LYS A 84 -3.89 -10.29 21.62
N LYS A 85 -2.85 -11.13 21.79
CA LYS A 85 -1.96 -11.07 22.97
C LYS A 85 -1.24 -9.72 23.09
N LEU A 86 -0.76 -9.13 21.99
CA LEU A 86 0.02 -7.90 22.01
C LEU A 86 -0.85 -6.64 22.17
N SER A 87 -2.09 -6.68 21.70
CA SER A 87 -3.01 -5.54 21.75
C SER A 87 -3.95 -5.54 22.94
N GLY A 88 -4.22 -6.71 23.51
CA GLY A 88 -5.29 -6.91 24.52
C GLY A 88 -6.69 -6.95 23.89
N ASN A 89 -6.80 -6.89 22.56
CA ASN A 89 -8.07 -6.89 21.83
C ASN A 89 -8.33 -8.29 21.26
N THR A 90 -9.48 -8.87 21.55
CA THR A 90 -9.87 -10.21 21.08
C THR A 90 -10.60 -10.22 19.75
N ASP A 91 -11.07 -9.05 19.25
CA ASP A 91 -11.82 -8.94 18.00
C ASP A 91 -10.87 -8.86 16.78
N ILE A 92 -10.10 -9.93 16.62
CA ILE A 92 -9.10 -10.11 15.56
C ILE A 92 -9.45 -11.35 14.76
N HIS A 93 -9.61 -11.17 13.46
CA HIS A 93 -9.94 -12.22 12.51
C HIS A 93 -8.86 -12.36 11.47
N MET A 94 -8.66 -13.57 10.97
CA MET A 94 -7.73 -13.83 9.86
C MET A 94 -8.45 -14.48 8.70
N LEU A 95 -8.21 -13.96 7.50
CA LEU A 95 -8.72 -14.50 6.24
C LEU A 95 -7.55 -14.85 5.32
N HIS A 96 -7.69 -15.97 4.63
CA HIS A 96 -6.71 -16.36 3.63
C HIS A 96 -6.89 -15.56 2.34
N VAL A 97 -5.78 -15.08 1.78
CA VAL A 97 -5.72 -14.51 0.42
C VAL A 97 -4.32 -14.63 -0.16
N ASP A 98 -4.23 -15.00 -1.42
CA ASP A 98 -3.05 -14.82 -2.26
C ASP A 98 -3.33 -13.73 -3.29
N PHE A 99 -2.71 -12.56 -3.14
CA PHE A 99 -2.87 -11.44 -4.06
C PHE A 99 -2.19 -11.65 -5.43
N SER A 100 -1.53 -12.78 -5.65
CA SER A 100 -1.07 -13.19 -6.98
C SER A 100 -2.13 -13.99 -7.76
N ASP A 101 -3.29 -14.27 -7.15
CA ASP A 101 -4.37 -15.09 -7.70
C ASP A 101 -5.71 -14.36 -7.66
N ILE A 102 -6.30 -14.05 -8.82
CA ILE A 102 -7.59 -13.33 -8.93
C ILE A 102 -8.73 -14.11 -8.25
N GLY A 103 -8.74 -15.44 -8.40
CA GLY A 103 -9.75 -16.27 -7.74
C GLY A 103 -9.70 -16.17 -6.22
N SER A 104 -8.49 -16.15 -5.65
CA SER A 104 -8.30 -15.96 -4.21
C SER A 104 -8.80 -14.59 -3.72
N ILE A 105 -8.65 -13.54 -4.53
CA ILE A 105 -9.19 -12.19 -4.21
C ILE A 105 -10.72 -12.22 -4.20
N GLY A 106 -11.34 -12.85 -5.20
CA GLY A 106 -12.80 -13.00 -5.27
C GLY A 106 -13.37 -13.72 -4.05
N GLU A 107 -12.75 -14.82 -3.62
CA GLU A 107 -13.17 -15.56 -2.42
C GLU A 107 -13.00 -14.72 -1.13
N LEU A 108 -11.96 -13.92 -1.03
CA LEU A 108 -11.79 -12.98 0.09
C LEU A 108 -12.95 -11.98 0.14
N VAL A 109 -13.31 -11.36 -1.00
CA VAL A 109 -14.41 -10.37 -1.06
C VAL A 109 -15.73 -10.99 -0.67
N LYS A 110 -16.05 -12.21 -1.13
CA LYS A 110 -17.27 -12.95 -0.72
C LYS A 110 -17.33 -13.14 0.81
N GLN A 111 -16.21 -13.55 1.42
CA GLN A 111 -16.15 -13.71 2.87
C GLN A 111 -16.32 -12.39 3.62
N ILE A 112 -15.72 -11.31 3.12
CA ILE A 112 -15.88 -9.97 3.69
C ILE A 112 -17.34 -9.54 3.62
N LYS A 113 -17.98 -9.65 2.45
CA LYS A 113 -19.38 -9.25 2.24
C LYS A 113 -20.34 -9.94 3.22
N VAL A 114 -20.15 -11.26 3.41
CA VAL A 114 -21.07 -12.06 4.23
C VAL A 114 -20.85 -11.88 5.74
N LYS A 115 -19.59 -11.69 6.18
CA LYS A 115 -19.26 -11.80 7.61
C LYS A 115 -18.78 -10.51 8.26
N TYR A 116 -18.29 -9.54 7.48
CA TYR A 116 -17.53 -8.42 8.03
C TYR A 116 -17.91 -7.04 7.49
N ALA A 117 -18.67 -6.98 6.40
CA ALA A 117 -19.14 -5.70 5.89
C ALA A 117 -20.18 -5.07 6.87
N PRO A 118 -20.21 -3.74 6.96
CA PRO A 118 -19.40 -2.80 6.21
C PRO A 118 -17.98 -2.59 6.79
N LEU A 119 -17.04 -2.27 5.91
CA LEU A 119 -15.68 -1.86 6.25
C LEU A 119 -15.62 -0.34 6.45
N ASP A 120 -15.02 0.12 7.53
CA ASP A 120 -14.73 1.53 7.77
C ASP A 120 -13.34 1.91 7.25
N ILE A 121 -12.38 1.00 7.32
CA ILE A 121 -10.99 1.28 6.95
C ILE A 121 -10.39 0.08 6.19
N LEU A 122 -9.74 0.37 5.07
CA LEU A 122 -8.94 -0.60 4.31
C LEU A 122 -7.49 -0.14 4.26
N VAL A 123 -6.56 -1.00 4.64
CA VAL A 123 -5.11 -0.77 4.50
C VAL A 123 -4.53 -1.71 3.47
N CYS A 124 -4.19 -1.19 2.29
CA CYS A 124 -3.50 -1.87 1.20
C CYS A 124 -1.98 -1.82 1.44
N ASN A 125 -1.47 -2.82 2.16
CA ASN A 125 -0.06 -2.88 2.57
C ASN A 125 0.73 -3.98 1.85
N ALA A 126 0.11 -5.07 1.41
CA ALA A 126 0.80 -6.20 0.77
C ALA A 126 1.63 -5.75 -0.43
N GLY A 127 2.88 -6.17 -0.45
CA GLY A 127 3.81 -5.90 -1.54
C GLY A 127 5.03 -6.82 -1.45
N ILE A 128 5.68 -7.04 -2.60
CA ILE A 128 6.85 -7.91 -2.74
C ILE A 128 7.91 -7.24 -3.61
N VAL A 129 9.17 -7.67 -3.42
CA VAL A 129 10.31 -7.36 -4.28
C VAL A 129 11.08 -8.66 -4.52
N PRO A 130 10.65 -9.51 -5.48
CA PRO A 130 11.33 -10.75 -5.80
C PRO A 130 12.67 -10.49 -6.51
N LYS A 131 13.63 -11.40 -6.35
CA LYS A 131 14.96 -11.31 -7.01
C LYS A 131 14.88 -11.48 -8.51
N GLN A 132 13.91 -12.25 -8.96
CA GLN A 132 13.67 -12.59 -10.36
C GLN A 132 12.18 -12.64 -10.64
N SER A 133 11.81 -12.46 -11.89
CA SER A 133 10.44 -12.53 -12.35
C SER A 133 9.82 -13.90 -12.07
N ARG A 134 8.55 -13.89 -11.71
CA ARG A 134 7.70 -15.10 -11.58
C ARG A 134 6.36 -14.83 -12.26
N LYS A 135 5.82 -15.84 -12.92
CA LYS A 135 4.47 -15.77 -13.50
C LYS A 135 3.41 -16.17 -12.50
N THR A 136 2.32 -15.41 -12.47
CA THR A 136 1.10 -15.80 -11.78
C THR A 136 0.33 -16.88 -12.57
N LYS A 137 -0.72 -17.44 -12.00
CA LYS A 137 -1.63 -18.37 -12.70
C LYS A 137 -2.24 -17.73 -13.94
N GLN A 138 -2.48 -16.42 -13.91
CA GLN A 138 -3.04 -15.64 -15.03
C GLN A 138 -1.98 -15.18 -16.05
N GLY A 139 -0.73 -15.63 -15.92
CA GLY A 139 0.35 -15.28 -16.83
C GLY A 139 0.95 -13.89 -16.63
N LEU A 140 0.53 -13.14 -15.61
CA LEU A 140 1.07 -11.82 -15.28
C LEU A 140 2.38 -11.94 -14.51
N GLU A 141 3.17 -10.85 -14.49
CA GLU A 141 4.33 -10.74 -13.61
C GLU A 141 3.86 -10.58 -12.15
N GLU A 142 4.40 -11.40 -11.24
CA GLU A 142 3.92 -11.50 -9.85
C GLU A 142 4.04 -10.19 -9.07
N MET A 143 5.12 -9.43 -9.23
CA MET A 143 5.29 -8.14 -8.54
C MET A 143 4.31 -7.09 -9.07
N PHE A 144 4.04 -7.05 -10.38
CA PHE A 144 2.99 -6.22 -10.97
C PHE A 144 1.64 -6.57 -10.37
N MET A 145 1.32 -7.87 -10.34
CA MET A 145 0.05 -8.36 -9.81
C MET A 145 -0.11 -7.99 -8.34
N VAL A 146 0.86 -8.35 -7.48
CA VAL A 146 0.74 -8.14 -6.03
C VAL A 146 0.84 -6.67 -5.61
N ASN A 147 1.75 -5.88 -6.24
CA ASN A 147 1.98 -4.50 -5.78
C ASN A 147 0.99 -3.48 -6.35
N TYR A 148 0.33 -3.81 -7.47
CA TYR A 148 -0.59 -2.89 -8.13
C TYR A 148 -1.92 -3.53 -8.53
N PHE A 149 -1.92 -4.47 -9.48
CA PHE A 149 -3.13 -4.88 -10.18
C PHE A 149 -4.14 -5.59 -9.27
N SER A 150 -3.64 -6.34 -8.29
CA SER A 150 -4.49 -6.92 -7.25
C SER A 150 -5.27 -5.87 -6.44
N LYS A 151 -4.69 -4.68 -6.23
CA LYS A 151 -5.36 -3.59 -5.50
C LYS A 151 -6.48 -2.99 -6.33
N PHE A 152 -6.26 -2.85 -7.64
CA PHE A 152 -7.30 -2.43 -8.59
C PHE A 152 -8.48 -3.41 -8.57
N ILE A 153 -8.24 -4.71 -8.75
CA ILE A 153 -9.28 -5.74 -8.74
C ILE A 153 -9.99 -5.80 -7.38
N PHE A 154 -9.23 -5.85 -6.30
CA PHE A 154 -9.78 -6.00 -4.95
C PHE A 154 -10.70 -4.84 -4.57
N LEU A 155 -10.28 -3.59 -4.85
CA LEU A 155 -11.09 -2.41 -4.56
C LEU A 155 -12.34 -2.35 -5.42
N ASN A 156 -12.26 -2.62 -6.72
CA ASN A 156 -13.44 -2.65 -7.57
C ASN A 156 -14.45 -3.71 -7.08
N LEU A 157 -13.99 -4.92 -6.75
CA LEU A 157 -14.87 -5.94 -6.20
C LEU A 157 -15.48 -5.55 -4.85
N LEU A 158 -14.75 -4.88 -3.96
CA LEU A 158 -15.30 -4.38 -2.70
C LEU A 158 -16.37 -3.30 -2.90
N LEU A 159 -16.14 -2.38 -3.86
CA LEU A 159 -17.08 -1.32 -4.21
C LEU A 159 -18.34 -1.88 -4.89
N GLU A 160 -18.19 -2.74 -5.89
CA GLU A 160 -19.29 -3.41 -6.58
C GLU A 160 -20.18 -4.21 -5.62
N ASN A 161 -19.58 -4.84 -4.62
CA ASN A 161 -20.29 -5.59 -3.60
C ASN A 161 -20.74 -4.74 -2.40
N GLN A 162 -20.62 -3.40 -2.45
CA GLN A 162 -21.06 -2.50 -1.37
C GLN A 162 -20.50 -2.92 0.00
N CYS A 163 -19.19 -3.21 0.06
CA CYS A 163 -18.55 -3.68 1.28
C CYS A 163 -18.10 -2.56 2.22
N PHE A 164 -18.21 -1.29 1.82
CA PHE A 164 -17.81 -0.15 2.64
C PHE A 164 -18.98 0.49 3.38
N ASN A 165 -18.63 1.19 4.47
CA ASN A 165 -19.59 2.01 5.22
C ASN A 165 -20.06 3.19 4.33
N GLU A 166 -21.38 3.43 4.31
CA GLU A 166 -21.98 4.52 3.54
C GLU A 166 -22.41 5.71 4.43
N VAL A 167 -22.41 5.52 5.75
CA VAL A 167 -22.79 6.55 6.72
C VAL A 167 -21.61 7.47 7.02
N ASP A 168 -20.47 6.87 7.40
CA ASP A 168 -19.24 7.61 7.64
C ASP A 168 -18.26 7.36 6.47
N PRO A 169 -17.62 8.39 5.91
CA PRO A 169 -16.65 8.23 4.82
C PRO A 169 -15.56 7.21 5.18
N PRO A 170 -15.52 6.03 4.49
CA PRO A 170 -14.51 5.04 4.78
C PRO A 170 -13.13 5.52 4.33
N ARG A 171 -12.09 5.05 4.99
CA ARG A 171 -10.70 5.39 4.68
C ARG A 171 -10.00 4.25 3.93
N ILE A 172 -9.45 4.54 2.78
CA ILE A 172 -8.63 3.62 1.98
C ILE A 172 -7.19 4.11 2.01
N ILE A 173 -6.29 3.29 2.56
CA ILE A 173 -4.89 3.69 2.81
C ILE A 173 -3.96 2.79 2.01
N PHE A 174 -3.17 3.38 1.10
CA PHE A 174 -2.19 2.67 0.29
C PHE A 174 -0.77 2.85 0.86
N VAL A 175 -0.11 1.74 1.15
CA VAL A 175 1.32 1.74 1.48
C VAL A 175 2.12 1.84 0.19
N ALA A 176 2.41 3.07 -0.21
CA ALA A 176 3.20 3.44 -1.37
C ALA A 176 4.72 3.44 -1.06
N SER A 177 5.50 4.14 -1.85
CA SER A 177 6.94 4.33 -1.66
C SER A 177 7.40 5.60 -2.38
N GLU A 178 8.40 6.31 -1.85
CA GLU A 178 9.06 7.43 -2.56
C GLU A 178 9.71 6.97 -3.87
N SER A 179 9.96 5.67 -4.05
CA SER A 179 10.45 5.12 -5.32
C SER A 179 9.49 5.33 -6.50
N HIS A 180 8.22 5.72 -6.25
CA HIS A 180 7.28 6.11 -7.30
C HIS A 180 7.76 7.33 -8.13
N ARG A 181 8.73 8.09 -7.61
CA ARG A 181 9.31 9.26 -8.30
C ARG A 181 10.41 8.89 -9.29
N ASN A 182 11.00 7.68 -9.16
CA ASN A 182 12.16 7.26 -9.94
C ASN A 182 11.87 7.02 -11.43
N PRO A 183 10.72 6.44 -11.85
CA PRO A 183 10.44 6.25 -13.26
C PRO A 183 10.29 7.60 -13.99
N GLU A 184 10.97 7.75 -15.12
CA GLU A 184 10.89 8.99 -15.92
C GLU A 184 9.52 9.16 -16.59
N LYS A 185 8.95 8.05 -17.08
CA LYS A 185 7.67 8.04 -17.81
C LYS A 185 6.93 6.71 -17.62
N PHE A 186 5.64 6.72 -17.94
CA PHE A 186 4.86 5.49 -18.05
C PHE A 186 5.25 4.69 -19.30
N GLN A 187 5.13 3.38 -19.20
CA GLN A 187 5.39 2.42 -20.28
C GLN A 187 4.06 1.74 -20.65
N TRP A 188 3.13 2.51 -21.23
CA TRP A 188 1.76 2.06 -21.48
C TRP A 188 1.68 0.84 -22.39
N ASP A 189 2.54 0.78 -23.43
CA ASP A 189 2.59 -0.34 -24.38
C ASP A 189 3.02 -1.67 -23.74
N GLU A 190 3.63 -1.59 -22.55
CA GLU A 190 4.12 -2.73 -21.80
C GLU A 190 3.23 -3.10 -20.61
N PHE A 191 2.11 -2.39 -20.44
CA PHE A 191 1.21 -2.60 -19.32
C PHE A 191 0.62 -4.01 -19.30
N GLY A 192 0.73 -4.71 -18.16
CA GLY A 192 0.23 -6.08 -17.98
C GLY A 192 0.97 -7.17 -18.75
N LYS A 193 2.06 -6.84 -19.48
CA LYS A 193 2.90 -7.84 -20.15
C LYS A 193 3.89 -8.45 -19.16
N TYR A 194 4.09 -9.75 -19.27
CA TYR A 194 5.16 -10.43 -18.52
C TYR A 194 6.53 -10.04 -19.06
N LYS A 195 7.45 -9.72 -18.16
CA LYS A 195 8.85 -9.44 -18.45
C LYS A 195 9.75 -10.27 -17.55
N GLU A 196 10.77 -10.87 -18.14
CA GLU A 196 11.84 -11.50 -17.37
C GLU A 196 12.81 -10.47 -16.83
N TYR A 197 13.22 -10.64 -15.57
CA TYR A 197 14.21 -9.78 -14.95
C TYR A 197 14.98 -10.52 -13.85
N GLN A 198 16.13 -9.95 -13.55
CA GLN A 198 17.00 -10.30 -12.42
C GLN A 198 17.02 -9.15 -11.40
N ILE A 199 17.72 -9.34 -10.28
CA ILE A 199 17.66 -8.49 -9.09
C ILE A 199 17.88 -6.98 -9.36
N GLY A 200 18.78 -6.60 -10.27
CA GLY A 200 19.02 -5.20 -10.61
C GLY A 200 17.78 -4.51 -11.18
N LYS A 201 17.08 -5.18 -12.09
CA LYS A 201 15.86 -4.69 -12.72
C LYS A 201 14.64 -4.75 -11.77
N SER A 202 14.67 -5.66 -10.78
CA SER A 202 13.61 -5.79 -9.78
C SER A 202 13.36 -4.49 -9.02
N ILE A 203 14.42 -3.78 -8.62
CA ILE A 203 14.31 -2.51 -7.86
C ILE A 203 13.71 -1.40 -8.75
N GLU A 204 14.10 -1.34 -10.03
CA GLU A 204 13.54 -0.40 -10.99
C GLU A 204 12.04 -0.64 -11.19
N LEU A 205 11.65 -1.90 -11.46
CA LEU A 205 10.26 -2.30 -11.65
C LEU A 205 9.42 -2.10 -10.38
N TYR A 206 9.99 -2.32 -9.20
CA TYR A 206 9.33 -1.98 -7.95
C TYR A 206 8.95 -0.50 -7.90
N GLY A 207 9.87 0.40 -8.27
CA GLY A 207 9.59 1.83 -8.37
C GLY A 207 8.46 2.12 -9.37
N TYR A 208 8.48 1.44 -10.52
CA TYR A 208 7.45 1.57 -11.53
C TYR A 208 6.06 1.11 -11.03
N TYR A 209 5.98 -0.04 -10.38
CA TYR A 209 4.71 -0.52 -9.84
C TYR A 209 4.21 0.32 -8.65
N LYS A 210 5.11 0.95 -7.91
CA LYS A 210 4.72 1.96 -6.91
C LYS A 210 4.24 3.27 -7.55
N LEU A 211 4.74 3.64 -8.74
CA LEU A 211 4.18 4.73 -9.52
C LEU A 211 2.74 4.39 -9.97
N LEU A 212 2.50 3.20 -10.52
CA LEU A 212 1.14 2.76 -10.88
C LEU A 212 0.20 2.80 -9.66
N LEU A 213 0.63 2.28 -8.51
CA LEU A 213 -0.18 2.29 -7.27
C LEU A 213 -0.52 3.70 -6.79
N THR A 214 0.45 4.62 -6.83
CA THR A 214 0.25 6.01 -6.40
C THR A 214 -0.67 6.75 -7.38
N THR A 215 -0.51 6.55 -8.69
CA THR A 215 -1.40 7.10 -9.72
C THR A 215 -2.83 6.59 -9.55
N PHE A 216 -2.97 5.28 -9.31
CA PHE A 216 -4.26 4.67 -9.03
C PHE A 216 -4.94 5.29 -7.81
N SER A 217 -4.21 5.52 -6.72
CA SER A 217 -4.79 6.13 -5.52
C SER A 217 -5.29 7.55 -5.77
N CYS A 218 -4.58 8.34 -6.58
CA CYS A 218 -5.03 9.68 -6.99
C CYS A 218 -6.29 9.62 -7.84
N GLU A 219 -6.32 8.72 -8.84
CA GLU A 219 -7.48 8.56 -9.73
C GLU A 219 -8.69 7.98 -8.98
N LEU A 220 -8.47 7.02 -8.10
CA LEU A 220 -9.52 6.45 -7.25
C LEU A 220 -10.19 7.54 -6.41
N SER A 221 -9.41 8.41 -5.78
CA SER A 221 -9.96 9.54 -5.01
C SER A 221 -10.84 10.46 -5.88
N ARG A 222 -10.42 10.79 -7.11
CA ARG A 222 -11.22 11.60 -8.03
C ARG A 222 -12.54 10.93 -8.41
N ARG A 223 -12.50 9.64 -8.68
CA ARG A 223 -13.69 8.86 -9.08
C ARG A 223 -14.68 8.67 -7.95
N LEU A 224 -14.19 8.45 -6.73
CA LEU A 224 -15.04 8.25 -5.57
C LEU A 224 -15.62 9.57 -5.00
N ASN A 225 -15.03 10.72 -5.36
CA ASN A 225 -15.41 12.04 -4.88
C ASN A 225 -15.69 13.03 -6.04
N PRO A 226 -16.58 12.71 -7.00
CA PRO A 226 -16.71 13.46 -8.26
C PRO A 226 -17.21 14.90 -8.08
N ASN A 227 -17.98 15.19 -7.02
CA ASN A 227 -18.64 16.48 -6.81
C ASN A 227 -17.95 17.34 -5.73
N GLY A 228 -16.72 17.00 -5.32
CA GLY A 228 -15.99 17.70 -4.27
C GLY A 228 -16.43 17.34 -2.84
N GLU A 229 -17.52 16.60 -2.66
CA GLU A 229 -17.89 16.03 -1.38
C GLU A 229 -17.04 14.79 -1.09
N THR A 230 -16.56 14.68 0.15
CA THR A 230 -15.76 13.52 0.55
C THR A 230 -16.66 12.36 0.92
N ARG A 231 -16.92 11.48 -0.05
CA ARG A 231 -17.62 10.20 0.16
C ARG A 231 -16.67 9.09 0.60
N TYR A 232 -15.41 9.18 0.18
CA TYR A 232 -14.31 8.28 0.55
C TYR A 232 -13.04 9.08 0.81
N SER A 233 -12.36 8.76 1.88
CA SER A 233 -11.02 9.29 2.15
C SER A 233 -9.97 8.34 1.61
N VAL A 234 -9.22 8.75 0.57
CA VAL A 234 -8.18 7.93 -0.06
C VAL A 234 -6.82 8.50 0.30
N PHE A 235 -6.01 7.74 0.98
CA PHE A 235 -4.69 8.18 1.41
C PHE A 235 -3.59 7.29 0.85
N SER A 236 -2.46 7.90 0.54
CA SER A 236 -1.22 7.19 0.22
C SER A 236 -0.11 7.62 1.15
N LEU A 237 0.80 6.71 1.44
CA LEU A 237 1.96 7.06 2.23
C LEU A 237 3.19 6.23 1.89
N CYS A 238 4.37 6.84 2.09
CA CYS A 238 5.62 6.12 2.21
C CYS A 238 6.05 6.06 3.68
N PRO A 239 6.08 4.88 4.31
CA PRO A 239 6.47 4.73 5.73
C PRO A 239 7.97 4.91 5.96
N GLY A 240 8.72 5.23 4.90
CA GLY A 240 10.18 5.21 4.88
C GLY A 240 10.75 3.80 4.75
N PRO A 241 12.07 3.64 4.82
CA PRO A 241 12.70 2.33 4.80
C PRO A 241 12.33 1.55 6.06
N VAL A 242 11.75 0.35 5.87
CA VAL A 242 11.28 -0.53 6.95
C VAL A 242 12.13 -1.79 6.98
N ASN A 243 12.63 -2.13 8.15
CA ASN A 243 13.24 -3.44 8.37
C ASN A 243 12.16 -4.54 8.38
N SER A 244 11.73 -4.93 7.20
CA SER A 244 10.67 -5.89 6.96
C SER A 244 11.17 -7.05 6.09
N ASN A 245 10.38 -8.12 6.00
CA ASN A 245 10.69 -9.28 5.18
C ASN A 245 10.62 -9.01 3.66
N ILE A 246 10.38 -7.80 3.22
CA ILE A 246 10.31 -7.45 1.79
C ILE A 246 11.64 -7.71 1.07
N ALA A 247 12.77 -7.58 1.78
CA ALA A 247 14.13 -7.84 1.29
C ALA A 247 14.67 -9.23 1.70
N ARG A 248 13.83 -10.17 2.19
CA ARG A 248 14.29 -11.50 2.63
C ARG A 248 14.96 -12.34 1.53
N GLU A 249 14.70 -12.01 0.28
CA GLU A 249 15.33 -12.64 -0.87
C GLU A 249 16.65 -11.95 -1.28
N ALA A 250 17.16 -10.92 -0.56
CA ALA A 250 18.43 -10.28 -0.87
C ALA A 250 19.61 -11.26 -0.71
N PRO A 251 20.66 -11.18 -1.55
CA PRO A 251 21.83 -12.05 -1.47
C PRO A 251 22.49 -11.94 -0.09
N LYS A 252 22.82 -13.11 0.48
CA LYS A 252 23.39 -13.19 1.86
C LYS A 252 24.69 -12.41 2.05
N ILE A 253 25.47 -12.23 0.99
CA ILE A 253 26.75 -11.49 1.03
C ILE A 253 26.57 -10.00 1.36
N PHE A 254 25.41 -9.42 1.06
CA PHE A 254 25.08 -8.03 1.38
C PHE A 254 24.44 -7.86 2.75
N ILE A 255 24.04 -8.95 3.41
CA ILE A 255 23.33 -8.90 4.69
C ILE A 255 24.08 -8.16 5.79
N PRO A 256 25.42 -8.30 6.00
CA PRO A 256 26.14 -7.56 7.04
C PRO A 256 26.14 -6.06 6.79
N VAL A 257 26.44 -5.64 5.54
CA VAL A 257 26.42 -4.23 5.14
C VAL A 257 25.01 -3.67 5.18
N LEU A 258 24.03 -4.44 4.67
CA LEU A 258 22.63 -4.09 4.76
C LEU A 258 22.17 -3.99 6.23
N LYS A 259 22.56 -4.92 7.11
CA LYS A 259 22.22 -4.83 8.55
C LYS A 259 22.79 -3.59 9.23
N LEU A 260 24.01 -3.18 8.88
CA LEU A 260 24.59 -1.94 9.42
C LEU A 260 23.80 -0.72 8.90
N VAL A 261 23.56 -0.64 7.60
CA VAL A 261 22.74 0.42 6.98
C VAL A 261 21.29 0.34 7.45
N PHE A 262 20.71 -0.86 7.51
CA PHE A 262 19.35 -1.11 7.99
C PHE A 262 19.20 -0.75 9.48
N GLY A 263 20.20 -1.03 10.32
CA GLY A 263 20.15 -0.72 11.75
C GLY A 263 20.14 0.80 12.05
N ILE A 264 20.81 1.59 11.19
CA ILE A 264 20.91 3.04 11.37
C ILE A 264 19.74 3.78 10.69
N PHE A 265 19.33 3.33 9.49
CA PHE A 265 18.38 4.07 8.63
C PHE A 265 16.99 3.46 8.58
N PHE A 266 16.84 2.17 8.94
CA PHE A 266 15.56 1.48 8.81
C PHE A 266 14.79 1.49 10.13
N LYS A 267 13.56 1.95 10.06
CA LYS A 267 12.65 1.96 11.21
C LYS A 267 12.21 0.54 11.54
N SER A 268 12.04 0.26 12.83
CA SER A 268 11.33 -0.94 13.26
C SER A 268 9.91 -0.94 12.67
N PRO A 269 9.32 -2.11 12.38
CA PRO A 269 7.94 -2.19 11.89
C PRO A 269 6.94 -1.40 12.74
N SER A 270 7.12 -1.41 14.07
CA SER A 270 6.26 -0.66 14.99
C SER A 270 6.35 0.86 14.81
N LYS A 271 7.55 1.40 14.60
CA LYS A 271 7.73 2.84 14.31
C LYS A 271 7.22 3.21 12.92
N ALA A 272 7.43 2.32 11.93
CA ALA A 272 6.95 2.53 10.57
C ALA A 272 5.42 2.41 10.44
N ALA A 273 4.75 1.73 11.37
CA ALA A 273 3.30 1.62 11.42
C ALA A 273 2.61 2.91 11.91
N ILE A 274 3.32 3.77 12.65
CA ILE A 274 2.72 4.98 13.24
C ILE A 274 2.00 5.85 12.20
N PRO A 275 2.60 6.23 11.05
CA PRO A 275 1.92 7.06 10.07
C PRO A 275 0.70 6.36 9.42
N VAL A 276 0.72 5.03 9.29
CA VAL A 276 -0.44 4.27 8.78
C VAL A 276 -1.58 4.32 9.79
N VAL A 277 -1.28 4.07 11.06
CA VAL A 277 -2.28 4.14 12.15
C VAL A 277 -2.79 5.57 12.33
N TYR A 278 -1.94 6.57 12.12
CA TYR A 278 -2.31 7.99 12.17
C TYR A 278 -3.31 8.35 11.06
N LEU A 279 -3.07 7.94 9.80
CA LEU A 279 -4.04 8.11 8.72
C LEU A 279 -5.35 7.37 8.97
N ALA A 280 -5.28 6.22 9.63
CA ALA A 280 -6.45 5.40 9.91
C ALA A 280 -7.33 5.97 11.04
N ALA A 281 -6.72 6.51 12.11
CA ALA A 281 -7.42 6.80 13.35
C ALA A 281 -7.58 8.30 13.65
N SER A 282 -6.68 9.18 13.17
CA SER A 282 -6.72 10.58 13.56
C SER A 282 -7.85 11.35 12.89
N HIS A 283 -8.50 12.22 13.67
CA HIS A 283 -9.49 13.19 13.19
C HIS A 283 -8.90 14.29 12.30
N ASP A 284 -7.57 14.46 12.25
CA ASP A 284 -6.89 15.41 11.35
C ASP A 284 -7.15 15.13 9.85
N PHE A 285 -7.71 13.96 9.54
CA PHE A 285 -8.01 13.51 8.18
C PHE A 285 -9.50 13.39 7.87
N ASP A 286 -10.38 13.76 8.80
CA ASP A 286 -11.81 13.76 8.58
C ASP A 286 -12.17 14.73 7.44
N GLY A 287 -13.04 14.30 6.54
CA GLY A 287 -13.50 15.10 5.40
C GLY A 287 -12.44 15.40 4.33
N LYS A 288 -11.28 14.74 4.35
CA LYS A 288 -10.25 14.91 3.33
C LYS A 288 -10.38 13.83 2.25
N PRO A 289 -10.58 14.20 0.98
CA PRO A 289 -10.71 13.22 -0.10
C PRO A 289 -9.39 12.54 -0.43
N PHE A 290 -8.24 13.26 -0.28
CA PHE A 290 -6.90 12.74 -0.56
C PHE A 290 -5.84 13.41 0.30
N ASP A 291 -4.85 12.64 0.74
CA ASP A 291 -3.59 13.15 1.31
C ASP A 291 -2.44 12.16 1.03
N TYR A 292 -1.20 12.66 1.01
CA TYR A 292 0.00 11.85 0.89
C TYR A 292 0.98 12.17 2.01
N LEU A 293 1.41 11.13 2.73
CA LEU A 293 2.43 11.27 3.76
C LEU A 293 3.76 10.62 3.35
N PHE A 294 4.85 11.33 3.59
CA PHE A 294 6.18 10.76 3.70
C PHE A 294 6.56 10.71 5.19
N LEU A 295 6.68 9.51 5.74
CA LEU A 295 6.78 9.33 7.20
C LEU A 295 5.55 9.94 7.89
N MET A 296 5.76 10.95 8.74
CA MET A 296 4.69 11.70 9.43
C MET A 296 4.42 13.09 8.81
N SER A 297 5.07 13.43 7.68
CA SER A 297 4.94 14.76 7.08
C SER A 297 4.11 14.72 5.82
N ARG A 298 3.25 15.73 5.60
CA ARG A 298 2.55 15.91 4.34
C ARG A 298 3.55 16.22 3.22
N LYS A 299 3.35 15.58 2.08
CA LYS A 299 4.16 15.78 0.88
C LYS A 299 3.27 15.66 -0.35
N THR A 300 3.57 16.39 -1.41
CA THR A 300 2.91 16.17 -2.70
C THR A 300 3.40 14.88 -3.33
N VAL A 301 2.54 14.16 -4.01
CA VAL A 301 2.94 13.05 -4.90
C VAL A 301 3.73 13.58 -6.09
N ASP A 302 4.37 12.69 -6.85
CA ASP A 302 4.99 13.08 -8.13
C ASP A 302 3.93 13.60 -9.12
N GLU A 303 4.29 14.61 -9.92
CA GLU A 303 3.37 15.24 -10.89
C GLU A 303 2.79 14.20 -11.86
N LYS A 304 3.59 13.23 -12.32
CA LYS A 304 3.13 12.13 -13.16
C LYS A 304 2.02 11.29 -12.50
N ALA A 305 2.14 11.06 -11.19
CA ALA A 305 1.16 10.27 -10.44
C ALA A 305 -0.15 11.04 -10.20
N SER A 306 -0.07 12.37 -10.05
CA SER A 306 -1.24 13.23 -9.81
C SER A 306 -1.92 13.71 -11.09
N ASP A 307 -1.29 13.54 -12.26
CA ASP A 307 -1.85 13.93 -13.56
C ASP A 307 -3.14 13.14 -13.85
N PRO A 308 -4.28 13.82 -14.07
CA PRO A 308 -5.55 13.16 -14.35
C PRO A 308 -5.55 12.34 -15.65
N GLU A 309 -4.76 12.74 -16.67
CA GLU A 309 -4.68 12.00 -17.92
C GLU A 309 -4.00 10.64 -17.72
N ASN A 310 -2.87 10.63 -17.01
CA ASN A 310 -2.21 9.38 -16.60
C ASN A 310 -3.13 8.50 -15.73
N GLY A 311 -3.91 9.11 -14.86
CA GLY A 311 -4.90 8.41 -14.04
C GLY A 311 -5.97 7.72 -14.87
N ARG A 312 -6.59 8.45 -15.82
CA ARG A 312 -7.60 7.90 -16.74
C ARG A 312 -7.03 6.80 -17.64
N GLN A 313 -5.84 7.00 -18.18
CA GLN A 313 -5.18 6.01 -19.02
C GLN A 313 -4.86 4.73 -18.24
N LEU A 314 -4.33 4.85 -17.03
CA LEU A 314 -4.05 3.72 -16.17
C LEU A 314 -5.32 2.93 -15.84
N TRP A 315 -6.41 3.63 -15.50
CA TRP A 315 -7.70 3.04 -15.19
C TRP A 315 -8.24 2.23 -16.37
N LYS A 316 -8.29 2.85 -17.56
CA LYS A 316 -8.76 2.21 -18.81
C LYS A 316 -7.97 0.94 -19.13
N LEU A 317 -6.63 0.97 -19.01
CA LEU A 317 -5.80 -0.19 -19.26
C LEU A 317 -6.01 -1.30 -18.23
N SER A 318 -6.30 -0.93 -16.99
CA SER A 318 -6.57 -1.89 -15.93
C SER A 318 -7.93 -2.58 -16.10
N GLU A 319 -8.97 -1.83 -16.47
CA GLU A 319 -10.27 -2.40 -16.83
C GLU A 319 -10.14 -3.38 -18.00
N ALA A 320 -9.51 -2.96 -19.09
CA ALA A 320 -9.31 -3.82 -20.26
C ALA A 320 -8.50 -5.09 -19.94
N LEU A 321 -7.51 -4.98 -19.05
CA LEU A 321 -6.76 -6.14 -18.58
C LEU A 321 -7.63 -7.08 -17.72
N GLN A 322 -8.43 -6.53 -16.82
CA GLN A 322 -9.34 -7.30 -15.97
C GLN A 322 -10.38 -8.06 -16.81
N GLU A 323 -11.04 -7.40 -17.76
CA GLU A 323 -11.99 -8.01 -18.69
C GLU A 323 -11.36 -9.18 -19.46
N ARG A 324 -10.18 -8.98 -20.03
CA ARG A 324 -9.45 -10.03 -20.75
C ARG A 324 -9.17 -11.27 -19.89
N LEU A 325 -8.89 -11.07 -18.60
CA LEU A 325 -8.57 -12.17 -17.68
C LEU A 325 -9.81 -12.88 -17.12
N GLN A 326 -10.98 -12.29 -17.21
CA GLN A 326 -12.26 -12.91 -16.83
C GLN A 326 -12.84 -13.77 -17.95
N THR A 327 -12.42 -13.54 -19.20
CA THR A 327 -12.87 -14.28 -20.39
C THR A 327 -12.02 -15.52 -20.70
N VAL A 328 -10.95 -15.78 -19.97
CA VAL A 328 -10.08 -16.96 -20.06
C VAL A 328 -10.28 -17.86 -18.83
#